data_b3b1b97aee5729bdcf7ff50e3c6e88d7
#
_entry.id   b3b1b97aee5729bdcf7ff50e3c6e88d7
#
_cell.length_a   1.000
_cell.length_b   1.000
_cell.length_c   1.000
_cell.angle_alpha   90.00
_cell.angle_beta   90.00
_cell.angle_gamma   90.00
#
_symmetry.space_group_name_H-M   'P 1'
#
loop_
_entity.id
_entity.type
_entity.pdbx_description
1 polymer ?
#
loop_
_entity_poly.entity_id
_entity_poly.type
_entity_poly.pdbx_seq_one_letter_code
_entity_poly.pdbx_strand_id
1 'polypeptide(L)'
;QDIFIPKGQNLGAVDGHKVLVQITKYADSTDNPEGHVSAILGHKNDPGVDILSIIYQHGIEIEFPDDVLQEAEEVPDVIEPSEIEGRRDLRDELTITIDGADAKDLDDAIAVKKLKNGNTELTVSIADVSYYVKKGSALDKEAYDRATSVYLVDRVIPMIPHRLSNGICSLNPEEDRLTLSCRMEINERGEVVKHEIFDSVIHSNYRMTYDAVNKIITDQDSEIRSQYKDLTPMLDLAQVLSNRLIRMRKRRGEIDFDINEAKVLVNEIGRASCRERV
;
A
#
# COMPACT_ATOMS: atom_id res chain seq x y z
N GLN A 1 -8.65 14.71 -32.86
CA GLN A 1 -8.54 14.29 -34.26
C GLN A 1 -9.22 12.92 -34.37
N ASP A 2 -10.10 12.75 -35.38
CA ASP A 2 -10.83 11.50 -35.56
C ASP A 2 -9.91 10.44 -36.16
N ILE A 3 -10.06 9.17 -35.70
CA ILE A 3 -9.33 8.03 -36.21
C ILE A 3 -10.25 7.26 -37.16
N PHE A 4 -9.82 7.05 -38.39
CA PHE A 4 -10.57 6.26 -39.35
C PHE A 4 -10.45 4.75 -39.05
N ILE A 5 -11.59 4.07 -38.90
CA ILE A 5 -11.64 2.62 -38.68
C ILE A 5 -12.25 1.96 -39.91
N PRO A 6 -11.51 1.16 -40.69
CA PRO A 6 -12.04 0.48 -41.86
C PRO A 6 -13.18 -0.49 -41.49
N LYS A 7 -14.09 -0.68 -42.46
CA LYS A 7 -15.22 -1.60 -42.28
C LYS A 7 -14.76 -3.00 -41.90
N GLY A 8 -15.33 -3.56 -40.82
CA GLY A 8 -15.00 -4.87 -40.31
C GLY A 8 -13.82 -4.87 -39.31
N GLN A 9 -13.19 -3.73 -39.03
CA GLN A 9 -12.09 -3.61 -38.06
C GLN A 9 -12.52 -2.95 -36.74
N ASN A 10 -13.83 -2.89 -36.48
CA ASN A 10 -14.39 -2.26 -35.28
C ASN A 10 -14.71 -3.23 -34.15
N LEU A 11 -14.39 -4.54 -34.26
CA LEU A 11 -14.73 -5.59 -33.29
C LEU A 11 -16.21 -5.61 -32.86
N GLY A 12 -17.13 -5.09 -33.68
CA GLY A 12 -18.54 -4.95 -33.31
C GLY A 12 -18.84 -3.77 -32.37
N ALA A 13 -17.91 -2.85 -32.18
CA ALA A 13 -18.17 -1.65 -31.43
C ALA A 13 -19.31 -0.83 -32.07
N VAL A 14 -20.16 -0.27 -31.23
CA VAL A 14 -21.29 0.58 -31.61
C VAL A 14 -21.12 1.98 -31.02
N ASP A 15 -21.96 2.91 -31.48
CA ASP A 15 -21.95 4.28 -30.95
C ASP A 15 -22.09 4.30 -29.43
N GLY A 16 -21.24 5.10 -28.78
CA GLY A 16 -21.15 5.22 -27.33
C GLY A 16 -20.17 4.25 -26.66
N HIS A 17 -19.60 3.27 -27.36
CA HIS A 17 -18.53 2.45 -26.80
C HIS A 17 -17.23 3.24 -26.65
N LYS A 18 -16.54 3.04 -25.53
CA LYS A 18 -15.14 3.36 -25.33
C LYS A 18 -14.30 2.19 -25.82
N VAL A 19 -13.30 2.47 -26.64
CA VAL A 19 -12.50 1.44 -27.32
C VAL A 19 -11.02 1.77 -27.24
N LEU A 20 -10.18 0.74 -27.28
CA LEU A 20 -8.76 0.88 -27.59
C LEU A 20 -8.58 0.74 -29.09
N VAL A 21 -7.77 1.61 -29.66
CA VAL A 21 -7.48 1.61 -31.10
C VAL A 21 -5.97 1.48 -31.29
N GLN A 22 -5.57 0.48 -32.03
CA GLN A 22 -4.20 0.37 -32.52
C GLN A 22 -4.06 1.15 -33.82
N ILE A 23 -3.18 2.18 -33.82
CA ILE A 23 -2.91 2.99 -34.98
C ILE A 23 -2.04 2.20 -35.97
N THR A 24 -2.52 2.08 -37.20
CA THR A 24 -1.82 1.42 -38.30
C THR A 24 -1.21 2.41 -39.28
N LYS A 25 -1.78 3.62 -39.40
CA LYS A 25 -1.29 4.75 -40.20
C LYS A 25 -1.41 6.03 -39.37
N TYR A 26 -0.31 6.74 -39.18
CA TYR A 26 -0.37 8.06 -38.52
C TYR A 26 -0.91 9.13 -39.46
N ALA A 27 -1.52 10.17 -38.87
CA ALA A 27 -1.99 11.32 -39.61
C ALA A 27 -0.85 11.97 -40.40
N ASP A 28 -1.16 12.42 -41.60
CA ASP A 28 -0.32 13.32 -42.39
C ASP A 28 -1.04 14.65 -42.67
N SER A 29 -0.52 15.48 -43.60
CA SER A 29 -1.09 16.78 -43.90
C SER A 29 -2.48 16.72 -44.58
N THR A 30 -2.86 15.54 -45.10
CA THR A 30 -4.09 15.37 -45.92
C THR A 30 -5.06 14.34 -45.30
N ASP A 31 -4.56 13.39 -44.55
CA ASP A 31 -5.36 12.25 -44.08
C ASP A 31 -5.41 12.17 -42.55
N ASN A 32 -6.55 11.72 -42.02
CA ASN A 32 -6.69 11.33 -40.62
C ASN A 32 -5.91 10.05 -40.32
N PRO A 33 -5.52 9.83 -39.06
CA PRO A 33 -4.92 8.55 -38.67
C PRO A 33 -5.90 7.40 -38.92
N GLU A 34 -5.36 6.23 -39.28
CA GLU A 34 -6.13 5.02 -39.49
C GLU A 34 -5.70 3.95 -38.45
N GLY A 35 -6.66 3.14 -38.00
CA GLY A 35 -6.40 2.09 -37.05
C GLY A 35 -7.49 1.03 -37.03
N HIS A 36 -7.35 0.06 -36.14
CA HIS A 36 -8.39 -0.92 -35.83
C HIS A 36 -8.68 -0.95 -34.34
N VAL A 37 -9.91 -1.30 -33.97
CA VAL A 37 -10.27 -1.51 -32.58
C VAL A 37 -9.60 -2.78 -32.09
N SER A 38 -8.74 -2.64 -31.06
CA SER A 38 -8.06 -3.76 -30.40
C SER A 38 -8.83 -4.30 -29.20
N ALA A 39 -9.62 -3.45 -28.51
CA ALA A 39 -10.50 -3.87 -27.43
C ALA A 39 -11.69 -2.92 -27.27
N ILE A 40 -12.80 -3.43 -26.75
CA ILE A 40 -13.96 -2.65 -26.32
C ILE A 40 -13.96 -2.61 -24.80
N LEU A 41 -13.87 -1.40 -24.21
CA LEU A 41 -13.84 -1.21 -22.77
C LEU A 41 -15.24 -1.23 -22.13
N GLY A 42 -16.27 -0.94 -22.93
CA GLY A 42 -17.67 -0.88 -22.53
C GLY A 42 -18.37 0.37 -23.07
N HIS A 43 -19.65 0.54 -22.74
CA HIS A 43 -20.39 1.74 -23.12
C HIS A 43 -20.03 2.90 -22.17
N LYS A 44 -19.97 4.12 -22.69
CA LYS A 44 -19.59 5.33 -21.93
C LYS A 44 -20.44 5.59 -20.68
N ASN A 45 -21.64 4.98 -20.60
CA ASN A 45 -22.53 5.10 -19.45
C ASN A 45 -22.46 3.90 -18.50
N ASP A 46 -21.63 2.89 -18.80
CA ASP A 46 -21.47 1.73 -17.95
C ASP A 46 -20.57 2.11 -16.75
N PRO A 47 -20.90 1.63 -15.53
CA PRO A 47 -20.10 1.90 -14.34
C PRO A 47 -18.65 1.43 -14.52
N GLY A 48 -17.68 2.29 -14.16
CA GLY A 48 -16.26 1.98 -14.17
C GLY A 48 -15.56 2.09 -15.54
N VAL A 49 -16.29 2.30 -16.64
CA VAL A 49 -15.71 2.46 -18.01
C VAL A 49 -14.96 3.78 -18.14
N ASP A 50 -15.37 4.80 -17.42
CA ASP A 50 -14.67 6.08 -17.33
C ASP A 50 -13.30 5.91 -16.66
N ILE A 51 -13.23 5.21 -15.52
CA ILE A 51 -11.98 4.91 -14.81
C ILE A 51 -11.08 4.03 -15.68
N LEU A 52 -11.64 2.96 -16.28
CA LEU A 52 -10.90 2.09 -17.19
C LEU A 52 -10.31 2.86 -18.38
N SER A 53 -11.06 3.81 -18.92
CA SER A 53 -10.57 4.67 -20.01
C SER A 53 -9.38 5.54 -19.58
N ILE A 54 -9.39 6.06 -18.34
CA ILE A 54 -8.30 6.84 -17.78
C ILE A 54 -7.06 5.97 -17.59
N ILE A 55 -7.22 4.75 -17.06
CA ILE A 55 -6.13 3.78 -16.88
C ILE A 55 -5.38 3.58 -18.20
N TYR A 56 -6.11 3.22 -19.26
CA TYR A 56 -5.51 2.99 -20.57
C TYR A 56 -4.97 4.25 -21.22
N GLN A 57 -5.60 5.42 -20.99
CA GLN A 57 -5.10 6.71 -21.49
C GLN A 57 -3.72 7.06 -20.91
N HIS A 58 -3.44 6.63 -19.68
CA HIS A 58 -2.16 6.84 -19.01
C HIS A 58 -1.17 5.70 -19.23
N GLY A 59 -1.51 4.69 -20.03
CA GLY A 59 -0.63 3.55 -20.30
C GLY A 59 -0.35 2.69 -19.08
N ILE A 60 -1.30 2.64 -18.13
CA ILE A 60 -1.16 1.83 -16.92
C ILE A 60 -1.58 0.40 -17.26
N GLU A 61 -0.65 -0.54 -17.12
CA GLU A 61 -0.91 -1.96 -17.32
C GLU A 61 -1.65 -2.55 -16.11
N ILE A 62 -2.85 -3.13 -16.36
CA ILE A 62 -3.68 -3.72 -15.31
C ILE A 62 -3.21 -5.13 -14.98
N GLU A 63 -3.04 -5.93 -16.02
CA GLU A 63 -2.68 -7.34 -15.90
C GLU A 63 -1.17 -7.50 -15.70
N PHE A 64 -0.79 -8.56 -15.01
CA PHE A 64 0.60 -8.98 -14.92
C PHE A 64 0.93 -9.99 -16.04
N PRO A 65 2.15 -9.97 -16.57
CA PRO A 65 2.63 -11.02 -17.49
C PRO A 65 2.58 -12.42 -16.86
N ASP A 66 2.40 -13.44 -17.67
CA ASP A 66 2.25 -14.83 -17.22
C ASP A 66 3.48 -15.35 -16.45
N ASP A 67 4.70 -14.94 -16.83
CA ASP A 67 5.94 -15.31 -16.16
C ASP A 67 6.05 -14.67 -14.77
N VAL A 68 5.54 -13.45 -14.60
CA VAL A 68 5.42 -12.76 -13.31
C VAL A 68 4.44 -13.46 -12.39
N LEU A 69 3.27 -13.85 -12.93
CA LEU A 69 2.27 -14.59 -12.17
C LEU A 69 2.77 -15.98 -11.77
N GLN A 70 3.47 -16.67 -12.67
CA GLN A 70 4.08 -17.97 -12.37
C GLN A 70 5.13 -17.85 -11.26
N GLU A 71 6.03 -16.85 -11.33
CA GLU A 71 7.02 -16.63 -10.28
C GLU A 71 6.36 -16.27 -8.94
N ALA A 72 5.26 -15.50 -8.96
CA ALA A 72 4.49 -15.20 -7.75
C ALA A 72 3.86 -16.44 -7.12
N GLU A 73 3.38 -17.41 -7.93
CA GLU A 73 2.82 -18.67 -7.43
C GLU A 73 3.87 -19.61 -6.82
N GLU A 74 5.14 -19.47 -7.18
CA GLU A 74 6.24 -20.26 -6.62
C GLU A 74 6.66 -19.75 -5.22
N VAL A 75 6.27 -18.53 -4.84
CA VAL A 75 6.53 -17.98 -3.49
C VAL A 75 5.64 -18.70 -2.47
N PRO A 76 6.20 -19.24 -1.37
CA PRO A 76 5.40 -19.91 -0.33
C PRO A 76 4.46 -18.93 0.40
N ASP A 77 3.34 -19.46 0.91
CA ASP A 77 2.38 -18.66 1.68
C ASP A 77 2.77 -18.51 3.17
N VAL A 78 3.71 -19.31 3.62
CA VAL A 78 4.20 -19.36 5.01
C VAL A 78 5.72 -19.34 5.03
N ILE A 79 6.27 -18.80 6.11
CA ILE A 79 7.72 -18.77 6.31
C ILE A 79 8.22 -20.17 6.69
N GLU A 80 9.24 -20.63 5.98
CA GLU A 80 9.94 -21.87 6.30
C GLU A 80 10.94 -21.66 7.45
N PRO A 81 11.17 -22.65 8.34
CA PRO A 81 12.12 -22.52 9.45
C PRO A 81 13.53 -22.10 9.02
N SER A 82 13.97 -22.50 7.83
CA SER A 82 15.28 -22.15 7.26
C SER A 82 15.39 -20.66 6.92
N GLU A 83 14.28 -19.98 6.66
CA GLU A 83 14.23 -18.54 6.33
C GLU A 83 14.39 -17.65 7.57
N ILE A 84 14.18 -18.22 8.76
CA ILE A 84 14.34 -17.54 10.05
C ILE A 84 15.80 -17.58 10.51
N GLU A 85 16.57 -18.54 10.02
CA GLU A 85 17.96 -18.72 10.42
C GLU A 85 18.82 -17.48 10.12
N GLY A 86 19.53 -16.98 11.13
CA GLY A 86 20.34 -15.77 11.04
C GLY A 86 19.56 -14.45 11.22
N ARG A 87 18.24 -14.49 11.26
CA ARG A 87 17.40 -13.32 11.58
C ARG A 87 17.21 -13.17 13.08
N ARG A 88 17.00 -11.94 13.52
CA ARG A 88 16.65 -11.68 14.92
C ARG A 88 15.18 -12.04 15.15
N ASP A 89 14.93 -12.89 16.12
CA ASP A 89 13.57 -13.26 16.52
C ASP A 89 12.96 -12.16 17.41
N LEU A 90 11.88 -11.55 16.94
CA LEU A 90 11.10 -10.52 17.62
C LEU A 90 9.64 -10.95 17.83
N ARG A 91 9.32 -12.22 17.64
CA ARG A 91 7.93 -12.73 17.71
C ARG A 91 7.32 -12.61 19.10
N ASP A 92 8.14 -12.56 20.16
CA ASP A 92 7.69 -12.34 21.53
C ASP A 92 7.46 -10.86 21.88
N GLU A 93 7.77 -9.91 20.97
CA GLU A 93 7.55 -8.48 21.20
C GLU A 93 6.12 -8.10 20.76
N LEU A 94 5.42 -7.33 21.60
CA LEU A 94 4.11 -6.80 21.27
C LEU A 94 4.24 -5.84 20.07
N THR A 95 3.84 -6.32 18.91
CA THR A 95 3.98 -5.63 17.61
C THR A 95 2.62 -5.46 16.97
N ILE A 96 2.39 -4.30 16.38
CA ILE A 96 1.12 -3.96 15.74
C ILE A 96 1.34 -3.23 14.42
N THR A 97 0.37 -3.35 13.51
CA THR A 97 0.19 -2.47 12.37
C THR A 97 -0.91 -1.45 12.64
N ILE A 98 -0.84 -0.24 12.02
CA ILE A 98 -1.86 0.81 12.16
C ILE A 98 -2.14 1.40 10.78
N ASP A 99 -3.27 1.04 10.19
CA ASP A 99 -3.59 1.34 8.80
C ASP A 99 -5.03 1.81 8.62
N GLY A 100 -5.43 2.13 7.38
CA GLY A 100 -6.82 2.32 7.01
C GLY A 100 -7.62 1.03 7.16
N ALA A 101 -8.92 1.13 7.42
CA ALA A 101 -9.76 -0.05 7.62
C ALA A 101 -9.82 -0.98 6.39
N ASP A 102 -9.63 -0.42 5.21
CA ASP A 102 -9.66 -1.06 3.89
C ASP A 102 -8.28 -1.50 3.38
N ALA A 103 -7.18 -1.15 4.06
CA ALA A 103 -5.83 -1.59 3.71
C ALA A 103 -5.68 -3.11 3.77
N LYS A 104 -4.95 -3.69 2.83
CA LYS A 104 -4.65 -5.14 2.78
C LYS A 104 -3.16 -5.41 2.70
N ASP A 105 -2.41 -4.43 2.27
CA ASP A 105 -0.97 -4.36 2.14
C ASP A 105 -0.39 -3.65 3.37
N LEU A 106 -0.16 -4.42 4.44
CA LEU A 106 0.33 -3.91 5.72
C LEU A 106 1.87 -3.94 5.68
N ASP A 107 2.48 -2.82 5.28
CA ASP A 107 3.92 -2.76 4.98
C ASP A 107 4.78 -2.51 6.21
N ASP A 108 4.23 -1.85 7.24
CA ASP A 108 4.98 -1.47 8.43
C ASP A 108 4.29 -1.85 9.74
N ALA A 109 5.11 -2.24 10.72
CA ALA A 109 4.66 -2.55 12.07
C ALA A 109 5.55 -1.85 13.10
N ILE A 110 4.98 -1.56 14.26
CA ILE A 110 5.69 -0.91 15.35
C ILE A 110 5.59 -1.70 16.66
N ALA A 111 6.67 -1.61 17.46
CA ALA A 111 6.70 -2.00 18.85
C ALA A 111 7.33 -0.87 19.67
N VAL A 112 6.72 -0.52 20.80
CA VAL A 112 7.20 0.58 21.66
C VAL A 112 7.29 0.11 23.09
N LYS A 113 8.45 0.31 23.74
CA LYS A 113 8.61 -0.03 25.16
C LYS A 113 9.45 0.99 25.91
N LYS A 114 9.19 1.11 27.21
CA LYS A 114 9.96 1.97 28.12
C LYS A 114 11.21 1.24 28.56
N LEU A 115 12.37 1.90 28.46
CA LEU A 115 13.63 1.37 28.93
C LEU A 115 13.90 1.73 30.41
N LYS A 116 14.75 0.95 31.08
CA LYS A 116 15.12 1.17 32.51
C LYS A 116 15.82 2.49 32.75
N ASN A 117 16.52 3.04 31.74
CA ASN A 117 17.22 4.32 31.80
C ASN A 117 16.30 5.53 31.57
N GLY A 118 15.00 5.31 31.40
CA GLY A 118 14.01 6.38 31.17
C GLY A 118 13.81 6.73 29.69
N ASN A 119 14.63 6.24 28.76
CA ASN A 119 14.41 6.38 27.33
C ASN A 119 13.26 5.51 26.82
N THR A 120 12.85 5.72 25.60
CA THR A 120 11.84 4.90 24.92
C THR A 120 12.50 4.15 23.78
N GLU A 121 12.27 2.85 23.67
CA GLU A 121 12.67 2.08 22.53
C GLU A 121 11.50 2.00 21.55
N LEU A 122 11.77 2.33 20.29
CA LEU A 122 10.88 2.14 19.15
C LEU A 122 11.53 1.16 18.20
N THR A 123 10.83 0.08 17.88
CA THR A 123 11.18 -0.81 16.77
C THR A 123 10.18 -0.57 15.66
N VAL A 124 10.68 -0.28 14.47
CA VAL A 124 9.89 -0.21 13.23
C VAL A 124 10.34 -1.37 12.37
N SER A 125 9.39 -2.18 11.95
CA SER A 125 9.61 -3.38 11.14
C SER A 125 8.90 -3.21 9.81
N ILE A 126 9.65 -3.25 8.71
CA ILE A 126 9.12 -3.15 7.35
C ILE A 126 9.13 -4.54 6.73
N ALA A 127 8.08 -4.90 6.02
CA ALA A 127 7.99 -6.17 5.30
C ALA A 127 9.21 -6.36 4.38
N ASP A 128 9.88 -7.51 4.49
CA ASP A 128 11.08 -7.82 3.69
C ASP A 128 10.69 -8.33 2.30
N VAL A 129 10.08 -7.46 1.50
CA VAL A 129 9.65 -7.75 0.12
C VAL A 129 10.82 -8.21 -0.73
N SER A 130 12.02 -7.66 -0.50
CA SER A 130 13.24 -7.99 -1.26
C SER A 130 13.74 -9.43 -1.02
N TYR A 131 13.27 -10.07 0.05
CA TYR A 131 13.52 -11.49 0.29
C TYR A 131 12.80 -12.36 -0.74
N TYR A 132 11.60 -12.00 -1.15
CA TYR A 132 10.76 -12.74 -2.11
C TYR A 132 10.95 -12.24 -3.54
N VAL A 133 11.04 -10.94 -3.76
CA VAL A 133 11.28 -10.33 -5.07
C VAL A 133 12.78 -10.22 -5.32
N LYS A 134 13.35 -11.21 -6.00
CA LYS A 134 14.79 -11.29 -6.22
C LYS A 134 15.24 -10.41 -7.38
N LYS A 135 16.37 -9.71 -7.19
CA LYS A 135 16.93 -8.84 -8.21
C LYS A 135 17.14 -9.55 -9.55
N GLY A 136 16.57 -9.00 -10.62
CA GLY A 136 16.65 -9.53 -11.99
C GLY A 136 15.63 -10.59 -12.33
N SER A 137 14.76 -10.97 -11.39
CA SER A 137 13.62 -11.87 -11.63
C SER A 137 12.54 -11.22 -12.50
N ALA A 138 11.53 -11.97 -12.91
CA ALA A 138 10.39 -11.42 -13.63
C ALA A 138 9.60 -10.44 -12.73
N LEU A 139 9.38 -10.79 -11.46
CA LEU A 139 8.77 -9.92 -10.45
C LEU A 139 9.52 -8.60 -10.26
N ASP A 140 10.86 -8.64 -10.18
CA ASP A 140 11.69 -7.43 -9.99
C ASP A 140 11.62 -6.49 -11.20
N LYS A 141 11.67 -7.03 -12.40
CA LYS A 141 11.57 -6.25 -13.64
C LYS A 141 10.21 -5.58 -13.76
N GLU A 142 9.14 -6.34 -13.53
CA GLU A 142 7.79 -5.82 -13.59
C GLU A 142 7.54 -4.76 -12.52
N ALA A 143 8.00 -5.01 -11.28
CA ALA A 143 7.92 -4.03 -10.21
C ALA A 143 8.70 -2.75 -10.53
N TYR A 144 9.87 -2.88 -11.16
CA TYR A 144 10.66 -1.74 -11.62
C TYR A 144 9.95 -0.93 -12.72
N ASP A 145 9.33 -1.61 -13.68
CA ASP A 145 8.62 -0.96 -14.80
C ASP A 145 7.34 -0.28 -14.31
N ARG A 146 6.59 -0.88 -13.36
CA ARG A 146 5.42 -0.24 -12.72
C ARG A 146 5.81 0.90 -11.79
N ALA A 147 6.94 0.82 -11.12
CA ALA A 147 7.53 1.78 -10.19
C ALA A 147 6.71 2.07 -8.93
N THR A 148 5.40 1.95 -8.95
CA THR A 148 4.49 2.22 -7.83
C THR A 148 3.16 1.48 -7.99
N SER A 149 2.46 1.27 -6.89
CA SER A 149 1.03 0.92 -6.94
C SER A 149 0.19 2.14 -7.28
N VAL A 150 -0.88 1.96 -8.07
CA VAL A 150 -1.79 3.04 -8.47
C VAL A 150 -3.12 2.86 -7.74
N TYR A 151 -3.44 3.81 -6.85
CA TYR A 151 -4.66 3.80 -6.07
C TYR A 151 -5.73 4.62 -6.79
N LEU A 152 -6.76 3.94 -7.27
CA LEU A 152 -7.93 4.54 -7.90
C LEU A 152 -9.11 4.54 -6.93
N VAL A 153 -10.19 5.19 -7.33
CA VAL A 153 -11.37 5.34 -6.46
C VAL A 153 -12.04 4.00 -6.14
N ASP A 154 -12.01 3.06 -7.08
CA ASP A 154 -12.71 1.78 -7.03
C ASP A 154 -11.78 0.56 -6.92
N ARG A 155 -10.50 0.74 -7.17
CA ARG A 155 -9.52 -0.37 -7.20
C ARG A 155 -8.08 0.11 -6.99
N VAL A 156 -7.21 -0.86 -6.69
CA VAL A 156 -5.76 -0.68 -6.68
C VAL A 156 -5.16 -1.51 -7.81
N ILE A 157 -4.28 -0.90 -8.59
CA ILE A 157 -3.41 -1.62 -9.53
C ILE A 157 -2.05 -1.73 -8.84
N PRO A 158 -1.68 -2.91 -8.33
CA PRO A 158 -0.52 -3.03 -7.47
C PRO A 158 0.79 -3.10 -8.26
N MET A 159 1.88 -2.69 -7.62
CA MET A 159 3.24 -2.78 -8.17
C MET A 159 3.72 -4.24 -8.29
N ILE A 160 3.30 -5.09 -7.35
CA ILE A 160 3.55 -6.54 -7.34
C ILE A 160 2.23 -7.31 -7.18
N PRO A 161 2.12 -8.57 -7.64
CA PRO A 161 0.89 -9.33 -7.53
C PRO A 161 0.31 -9.37 -6.12
N HIS A 162 -1.01 -9.28 -5.99
CA HIS A 162 -1.71 -9.29 -4.70
C HIS A 162 -1.41 -10.52 -3.83
N ARG A 163 -1.05 -11.65 -4.45
CA ARG A 163 -0.59 -12.83 -3.73
C ARG A 163 0.61 -12.52 -2.81
N LEU A 164 1.52 -11.65 -3.27
CA LEU A 164 2.64 -11.20 -2.44
C LEU A 164 2.23 -10.02 -1.56
N SER A 165 1.72 -8.94 -2.14
CA SER A 165 1.48 -7.68 -1.43
C SER A 165 0.44 -7.79 -0.31
N ASN A 166 -0.60 -8.63 -0.48
CA ASN A 166 -1.62 -8.86 0.55
C ASN A 166 -1.40 -10.16 1.34
N GLY A 167 -0.46 -11.00 0.87
CA GLY A 167 -0.11 -12.31 1.45
C GLY A 167 1.17 -12.27 2.28
N ILE A 168 2.18 -12.99 1.80
CA ILE A 168 3.44 -13.20 2.54
C ILE A 168 4.22 -11.91 2.84
N CYS A 169 4.08 -10.88 2.00
CA CYS A 169 4.68 -9.55 2.22
C CYS A 169 3.83 -8.62 3.08
N SER A 170 2.57 -8.99 3.40
CA SER A 170 1.74 -8.19 4.30
C SER A 170 1.93 -8.64 5.75
N LEU A 171 2.14 -7.69 6.67
CA LEU A 171 2.34 -7.96 8.10
C LEU A 171 1.00 -8.28 8.80
N ASN A 172 0.31 -9.30 8.27
CA ASN A 172 -0.99 -9.74 8.75
C ASN A 172 -0.94 -10.14 10.23
N PRO A 173 -2.00 -9.87 11.01
CA PRO A 173 -2.05 -10.25 12.42
C PRO A 173 -2.05 -11.76 12.58
N GLU A 174 -1.47 -12.22 13.70
CA GLU A 174 -1.37 -13.62 14.08
C GLU A 174 -0.55 -14.50 13.10
N GLU A 175 0.30 -13.86 12.29
CA GLU A 175 1.17 -14.55 11.34
C GLU A 175 2.63 -14.11 11.50
N ASP A 176 3.54 -15.06 11.33
CA ASP A 176 4.98 -14.76 11.29
C ASP A 176 5.34 -14.14 9.95
N ARG A 177 6.17 -13.08 9.98
CA ARG A 177 6.61 -12.37 8.76
C ARG A 177 8.08 -12.00 8.84
N LEU A 178 8.77 -12.13 7.70
CA LEU A 178 10.13 -11.64 7.55
C LEU A 178 10.12 -10.13 7.39
N THR A 179 11.01 -9.48 8.12
CA THR A 179 11.09 -8.02 8.14
C THR A 179 12.53 -7.53 8.15
N LEU A 180 12.73 -6.31 7.66
CA LEU A 180 13.88 -5.47 7.95
C LEU A 180 13.47 -4.50 9.06
N SER A 181 14.11 -4.60 10.22
CA SER A 181 13.74 -3.81 11.39
C SER A 181 14.79 -2.77 11.73
N CYS A 182 14.31 -1.60 12.15
CA CYS A 182 15.13 -0.57 12.77
C CYS A 182 14.70 -0.41 14.23
N ARG A 183 15.61 -0.70 15.16
CA ARG A 183 15.42 -0.48 16.58
C ARG A 183 16.12 0.79 17.01
N MET A 184 15.38 1.70 17.62
CA MET A 184 15.87 3.01 18.02
C MET A 184 15.64 3.24 19.51
N GLU A 185 16.67 3.72 20.21
CA GLU A 185 16.53 4.28 21.54
C GLU A 185 16.39 5.78 21.46
N ILE A 186 15.31 6.33 22.02
CA ILE A 186 14.92 7.73 21.89
C ILE A 186 14.82 8.36 23.28
N ASN A 187 15.53 9.47 23.48
CA ASN A 187 15.55 10.18 24.76
C ASN A 187 14.32 11.09 24.93
N GLU A 188 14.22 11.78 26.07
CA GLU A 188 13.09 12.67 26.39
C GLU A 188 13.00 13.90 25.47
N ARG A 189 14.09 14.25 24.78
CA ARG A 189 14.10 15.35 23.80
C ARG A 189 13.62 14.91 22.42
N GLY A 190 13.34 13.62 22.22
CA GLY A 190 12.99 13.04 20.92
C GLY A 190 14.20 12.77 20.02
N GLU A 191 15.42 12.74 20.58
CA GLU A 191 16.64 12.47 19.84
C GLU A 191 16.94 10.97 19.86
N VAL A 192 17.28 10.41 18.70
CA VAL A 192 17.74 9.02 18.58
C VAL A 192 19.18 8.96 19.11
N VAL A 193 19.37 8.32 20.25
CA VAL A 193 20.69 8.19 20.90
C VAL A 193 21.41 6.91 20.53
N LYS A 194 20.67 5.90 20.06
CA LYS A 194 21.18 4.64 19.54
C LYS A 194 20.20 4.08 18.51
N HIS A 195 20.70 3.45 17.46
CA HIS A 195 19.90 2.69 16.52
C HIS A 195 20.66 1.48 15.98
N GLU A 196 19.91 0.53 15.49
CA GLU A 196 20.43 -0.68 14.84
C GLU A 196 19.43 -1.12 13.77
N ILE A 197 19.92 -1.51 12.58
CA ILE A 197 19.13 -2.06 11.49
C ILE A 197 19.54 -3.51 11.30
N PHE A 198 18.58 -4.40 11.18
CA PHE A 198 18.82 -5.84 11.11
C PHE A 198 17.65 -6.58 10.47
N ASP A 199 17.96 -7.73 9.87
CA ASP A 199 16.95 -8.67 9.41
C ASP A 199 16.29 -9.34 10.61
N SER A 200 14.97 -9.49 10.55
CA SER A 200 14.18 -10.01 11.68
C SER A 200 13.00 -10.86 11.21
N VAL A 201 12.42 -11.56 12.17
CA VAL A 201 11.09 -12.16 12.06
C VAL A 201 10.23 -11.57 13.16
N ILE A 202 9.01 -11.17 12.82
CA ILE A 202 8.01 -10.66 13.75
C ILE A 202 6.75 -11.53 13.73
N HIS A 203 5.94 -11.39 14.78
CA HIS A 203 4.57 -11.88 14.85
C HIS A 203 3.68 -10.68 15.18
N SER A 204 2.89 -10.20 14.21
CA SER A 204 2.01 -9.05 14.46
C SER A 204 0.85 -9.49 15.36
N ASN A 205 0.71 -8.87 16.55
CA ASN A 205 -0.34 -9.26 17.50
C ASN A 205 -1.70 -8.63 17.17
N TYR A 206 -1.70 -7.41 16.63
CA TYR A 206 -2.91 -6.68 16.30
C TYR A 206 -2.77 -5.91 15.00
N ARG A 207 -3.79 -6.01 14.17
CA ARG A 207 -4.04 -5.04 13.09
C ARG A 207 -4.95 -3.96 13.64
N MET A 208 -4.41 -2.78 13.88
CA MET A 208 -5.16 -1.63 14.34
C MET A 208 -5.59 -0.75 13.16
N THR A 209 -6.68 -0.03 13.32
CA THR A 209 -7.08 1.02 12.39
C THR A 209 -6.79 2.41 12.98
N TYR A 210 -6.57 3.42 12.13
CA TYR A 210 -6.43 4.80 12.58
C TYR A 210 -7.60 5.22 13.48
N ASP A 211 -8.85 4.84 13.13
CA ASP A 211 -10.04 5.17 13.92
C ASP A 211 -10.01 4.51 15.30
N ALA A 212 -9.65 3.22 15.38
CA ALA A 212 -9.57 2.52 16.65
C ALA A 212 -8.48 3.10 17.57
N VAL A 213 -7.30 3.37 16.99
CA VAL A 213 -6.19 4.01 17.73
C VAL A 213 -6.59 5.40 18.20
N ASN A 214 -7.25 6.20 17.37
CA ASN A 214 -7.73 7.52 17.75
C ASN A 214 -8.73 7.47 18.92
N LYS A 215 -9.68 6.54 18.92
CA LYS A 215 -10.60 6.31 20.04
C LYS A 215 -9.86 5.94 21.33
N ILE A 216 -8.78 5.13 21.23
CA ILE A 216 -7.99 4.74 22.39
C ILE A 216 -7.18 5.91 22.95
N ILE A 217 -6.47 6.67 22.11
CA ILE A 217 -5.49 7.66 22.56
C ILE A 217 -6.06 9.07 22.69
N THR A 218 -6.98 9.48 21.81
CA THR A 218 -7.53 10.85 21.77
C THR A 218 -8.84 10.91 22.52
N ASP A 219 -9.80 10.06 22.19
CA ASP A 219 -11.13 10.07 22.77
C ASP A 219 -11.16 9.44 24.17
N GLN A 220 -10.13 8.66 24.52
CA GLN A 220 -10.03 7.90 25.78
C GLN A 220 -11.26 7.01 26.03
N ASP A 221 -11.81 6.43 24.96
CA ASP A 221 -13.00 5.58 25.00
C ASP A 221 -12.77 4.36 25.90
N SER A 222 -13.50 4.27 26.99
CA SER A 222 -13.32 3.25 28.01
C SER A 222 -13.66 1.83 27.53
N GLU A 223 -14.61 1.69 26.59
CA GLU A 223 -15.01 0.41 26.04
C GLU A 223 -13.92 -0.14 25.13
N ILE A 224 -13.45 0.67 24.18
CA ILE A 224 -12.38 0.29 23.26
C ILE A 224 -11.05 0.05 24.03
N ARG A 225 -10.72 0.89 25.01
CA ARG A 225 -9.53 0.68 25.86
C ARG A 225 -9.61 -0.61 26.65
N SER A 226 -10.81 -1.00 27.12
CA SER A 226 -11.03 -2.29 27.81
C SER A 226 -10.88 -3.48 26.87
N GLN A 227 -11.34 -3.35 25.61
CA GLN A 227 -11.18 -4.37 24.59
C GLN A 227 -9.68 -4.62 24.27
N TYR A 228 -8.90 -3.56 24.19
CA TYR A 228 -7.45 -3.60 23.88
C TYR A 228 -6.58 -3.31 25.12
N LYS A 229 -6.99 -3.83 26.30
CA LYS A 229 -6.34 -3.52 27.58
C LYS A 229 -4.82 -3.81 27.59
N ASP A 230 -4.40 -4.87 26.92
CA ASP A 230 -2.99 -5.30 26.88
C ASP A 230 -2.16 -4.40 25.93
N LEU A 231 -2.79 -3.81 24.93
CA LEU A 231 -2.18 -2.91 23.96
C LEU A 231 -2.19 -1.44 24.43
N THR A 232 -3.20 -1.04 25.20
CA THR A 232 -3.40 0.34 25.64
C THR A 232 -2.15 1.00 26.25
N PRO A 233 -1.36 0.34 27.14
CA PRO A 233 -0.15 0.95 27.71
C PRO A 233 0.91 1.26 26.65
N MET A 234 1.04 0.40 25.62
CA MET A 234 1.98 0.63 24.53
C MET A 234 1.51 1.82 23.65
N LEU A 235 0.23 1.93 23.34
CA LEU A 235 -0.33 3.05 22.58
C LEU A 235 -0.21 4.38 23.33
N ASP A 236 -0.46 4.40 24.64
CA ASP A 236 -0.25 5.59 25.47
C ASP A 236 1.23 6.05 25.43
N LEU A 237 2.16 5.09 25.51
CA LEU A 237 3.60 5.38 25.38
C LEU A 237 3.97 5.86 23.98
N ALA A 238 3.39 5.24 22.94
CA ALA A 238 3.59 5.63 21.54
C ALA A 238 3.12 7.06 21.29
N GLN A 239 1.99 7.47 21.85
CA GLN A 239 1.50 8.86 21.78
C GLN A 239 2.49 9.84 22.43
N VAL A 240 2.99 9.50 23.62
CA VAL A 240 4.00 10.34 24.29
C VAL A 240 5.25 10.46 23.43
N LEU A 241 5.70 9.35 22.83
CA LEU A 241 6.86 9.34 21.94
C LEU A 241 6.62 10.17 20.67
N SER A 242 5.49 9.99 20.01
CA SER A 242 5.09 10.75 18.81
C SER A 242 5.13 12.27 19.10
N ASN A 243 4.56 12.70 20.21
CA ASN A 243 4.59 14.11 20.63
C ASN A 243 6.02 14.64 20.87
N ARG A 244 6.94 13.78 21.34
CA ARG A 244 8.37 14.15 21.49
C ARG A 244 9.05 14.30 20.14
N LEU A 245 8.80 13.38 19.21
CA LEU A 245 9.33 13.40 17.86
C LEU A 245 8.83 14.63 17.08
N ILE A 246 7.54 14.94 17.14
CA ILE A 246 6.95 16.14 16.53
C ILE A 246 7.60 17.41 17.07
N ARG A 247 7.74 17.52 18.40
CA ARG A 247 8.43 18.69 19.00
C ARG A 247 9.88 18.79 18.58
N MET A 248 10.58 17.66 18.45
CA MET A 248 11.97 17.64 17.98
C MET A 248 12.05 18.12 16.52
N ARG A 249 11.19 17.61 15.63
CA ARG A 249 11.13 18.01 14.23
C ARG A 249 10.81 19.50 14.07
N LYS A 250 9.84 20.04 14.82
CA LYS A 250 9.52 21.48 14.85
C LYS A 250 10.72 22.33 15.28
N ARG A 251 11.50 21.90 16.29
CA ARG A 251 12.75 22.59 16.67
C ARG A 251 13.81 22.58 15.57
N ARG A 252 13.81 21.57 14.70
CA ARG A 252 14.72 21.47 13.55
C ARG A 252 14.27 22.29 12.34
N GLY A 253 13.10 22.94 12.41
CA GLY A 253 12.58 23.76 11.32
C GLY A 253 11.62 23.02 10.37
N GLU A 254 10.98 21.95 10.84
CA GLU A 254 9.92 21.28 10.07
C GLU A 254 8.83 22.28 9.68
N ILE A 255 8.43 22.25 8.41
CA ILE A 255 7.25 22.94 7.91
C ILE A 255 6.12 21.92 7.86
N ASP A 256 5.06 22.19 8.60
CA ASP A 256 3.85 21.40 8.64
C ASP A 256 2.81 22.04 7.72
N PHE A 257 2.29 21.27 6.77
CA PHE A 257 1.25 21.72 5.85
C PHE A 257 -0.08 21.11 6.31
N ASP A 258 -1.01 21.94 6.72
CA ASP A 258 -2.38 21.55 7.00
C ASP A 258 -3.14 21.46 5.67
N ILE A 259 -3.06 20.30 5.03
CA ILE A 259 -3.69 20.04 3.74
C ILE A 259 -4.92 19.16 3.98
N ASN A 260 -6.09 19.68 3.66
CA ASN A 260 -7.33 18.91 3.65
C ASN A 260 -7.29 17.87 2.53
N GLU A 261 -7.43 16.62 2.86
CA GLU A 261 -7.50 15.52 1.92
C GLU A 261 -8.95 15.12 1.68
N ALA A 262 -9.38 15.18 0.41
CA ALA A 262 -10.73 14.78 0.01
C ALA A 262 -10.81 13.27 -0.19
N LYS A 263 -11.73 12.59 0.50
CA LYS A 263 -12.07 11.19 0.23
C LYS A 263 -13.23 11.12 -0.76
N VAL A 264 -12.97 10.55 -1.94
CA VAL A 264 -14.01 10.27 -2.94
C VAL A 264 -14.64 8.92 -2.62
N LEU A 265 -15.95 8.90 -2.40
CA LEU A 265 -16.73 7.68 -2.19
C LEU A 265 -17.58 7.42 -3.42
N VAL A 266 -17.51 6.22 -3.97
CA VAL A 266 -18.36 5.77 -5.08
C VAL A 266 -19.44 4.86 -4.51
N ASN A 267 -20.70 5.12 -4.86
CA ASN A 267 -21.80 4.25 -4.48
C ASN A 267 -21.98 3.09 -5.49
N GLU A 268 -22.86 2.13 -5.18
CA GLU A 268 -23.13 0.94 -6.01
C GLU A 268 -23.57 1.26 -7.46
N ILE A 269 -24.05 2.47 -7.74
CA ILE A 269 -24.46 2.93 -9.08
C ILE A 269 -23.40 3.81 -9.75
N GLY A 270 -22.16 3.83 -9.21
CA GLY A 270 -21.03 4.57 -9.80
C GLY A 270 -21.07 6.08 -9.61
N ARG A 271 -21.93 6.63 -8.75
CA ARG A 271 -21.92 8.07 -8.44
C ARG A 271 -20.88 8.36 -7.35
N ALA A 272 -19.93 9.22 -7.69
CA ALA A 272 -18.95 9.74 -6.76
C ALA A 272 -19.56 10.81 -5.84
N SER A 273 -19.26 10.73 -4.54
CA SER A 273 -19.47 11.81 -3.59
C SER A 273 -18.13 12.16 -2.95
N CYS A 274 -17.83 13.45 -2.86
CA CYS A 274 -16.63 13.94 -2.20
C CYS A 274 -16.96 14.22 -0.72
N ARG A 275 -16.21 13.66 0.22
CA ARG A 275 -16.25 14.04 1.64
C ARG A 275 -14.87 14.55 2.04
N GLU A 276 -14.83 15.75 2.63
CA GLU A 276 -13.60 16.19 3.31
C GLU A 276 -13.32 15.25 4.49
N ARG A 277 -12.08 14.81 4.61
CA ARG A 277 -11.58 14.26 5.87
C ARG A 277 -11.37 15.46 6.82
N VAL A 278 -12.18 15.49 7.86
CA VAL A 278 -11.98 16.39 8.99
C VAL A 278 -10.89 15.82 9.88
#